data_facfda99e575672c8a75da047e6d20c4
#
_entry.id   facfda99e575672c8a75da047e6d20c4
#
_cell.length_a   1.000
_cell.length_b   1.000
_cell.length_c   1.000
_cell.angle_alpha   90.00
_cell.angle_beta   90.00
_cell.angle_gamma   90.00
#
_symmetry.space_group_name_H-M   'P 1'
#
loop_
_entity.id
_entity.type
_entity.pdbx_description
1 polymer ?
#
loop_
_entity_poly.entity_id
_entity_poly.type
_entity_poly.pdbx_seq_one_letter_code
_entity_poly.pdbx_strand_id
1 'polypeptide(L)'
;LALCDEYGGYLIDEADIETHGCEVEMHKPGACSHNEMWQPRYWDRVLRMFERDKNHPSITMWSLGNEAHGYLNQDFCYNELKRRSDIPIHYEGVCRTKRWAYDVVSQMYPWHSLVRKVAKGSGLTKKFYTKPYFMCEYAHAMGLGAGELEEYVKYILEADNILGGCIWEFADHAVYHENGAYKYTYG
;
A
#
# COMPACT_ATOMS: atom_id res chain seq x y z
N LEU A 1 0.04 -5.69 -16.12
CA LEU A 1 -0.78 -6.88 -15.88
C LEU A 1 -0.42 -8.02 -16.83
N ALA A 2 -0.64 -7.88 -18.16
CA ALA A 2 -0.40 -8.96 -19.13
C ALA A 2 1.00 -9.59 -19.05
N LEU A 3 2.06 -8.80 -18.86
CA LEU A 3 3.42 -9.33 -18.68
C LEU A 3 3.56 -10.14 -17.38
N CYS A 4 2.90 -9.70 -16.30
CA CYS A 4 2.92 -10.47 -15.05
C CYS A 4 2.18 -11.81 -15.21
N ASP A 5 1.07 -11.82 -15.95
CA ASP A 5 0.35 -13.06 -16.26
C ASP A 5 1.21 -14.01 -17.09
N GLU A 6 1.90 -13.48 -18.12
CA GLU A 6 2.74 -14.26 -19.03
C GLU A 6 3.98 -14.84 -18.32
N TYR A 7 4.65 -14.04 -17.49
CA TYR A 7 5.92 -14.42 -16.85
C TYR A 7 5.76 -14.95 -15.42
N GLY A 8 4.54 -15.07 -14.90
CA GLY A 8 4.27 -15.59 -13.56
C GLY A 8 4.65 -14.61 -12.44
N GLY A 9 4.58 -13.31 -12.71
CA GLY A 9 4.80 -12.29 -11.70
C GLY A 9 3.63 -12.18 -10.72
N TYR A 10 3.89 -11.88 -9.47
CA TYR A 10 2.86 -11.51 -8.49
C TYR A 10 2.63 -10.01 -8.51
N LEU A 11 1.38 -9.62 -8.42
CA LEU A 11 0.98 -8.23 -8.53
C LEU A 11 0.02 -7.85 -7.41
N ILE A 12 0.24 -6.67 -6.85
CA ILE A 12 -0.73 -5.98 -6.00
C ILE A 12 -1.31 -4.86 -6.85
N ASP A 13 -2.60 -4.92 -7.14
CA ASP A 13 -3.27 -3.89 -7.91
C ASP A 13 -3.89 -2.86 -6.98
N GLU A 14 -3.61 -1.58 -7.22
CA GLU A 14 -3.96 -0.51 -6.33
C GLU A 14 -4.96 0.46 -6.94
N ALA A 15 -5.99 0.80 -6.17
CA ALA A 15 -6.97 1.80 -6.55
C ALA A 15 -6.32 3.21 -6.55
N ASP A 16 -6.63 3.98 -7.57
CA ASP A 16 -6.22 5.38 -7.73
C ASP A 16 -6.89 6.29 -6.68
N ILE A 17 -6.47 6.12 -5.43
CA ILE A 17 -6.90 6.90 -4.26
C ILE A 17 -5.68 7.41 -3.51
N GLU A 18 -5.48 8.71 -3.61
CA GLU A 18 -4.49 9.47 -2.85
C GLU A 18 -5.11 10.83 -2.49
N THR A 19 -5.11 11.19 -1.20
CA THR A 19 -5.69 12.47 -0.74
C THR A 19 -4.75 13.29 0.14
N HIS A 20 -3.48 12.89 0.23
CA HIS A 20 -2.48 13.53 1.07
C HIS A 20 -2.34 15.04 0.80
N GLY A 21 -2.19 15.44 -0.47
CA GLY A 21 -2.07 16.86 -0.83
C GLY A 21 -3.29 17.69 -0.42
N CYS A 22 -4.48 17.19 -0.64
CA CYS A 22 -5.73 17.83 -0.24
C CYS A 22 -5.82 18.00 1.30
N GLU A 23 -5.38 17.00 2.04
CA GLU A 23 -5.40 17.00 3.50
C GLU A 23 -4.38 17.95 4.11
N VAL A 24 -3.23 18.11 3.46
CA VAL A 24 -2.22 19.10 3.85
C VAL A 24 -2.78 20.51 3.70
N GLU A 25 -3.42 20.82 2.58
CA GLU A 25 -4.05 22.13 2.35
C GLU A 25 -5.19 22.42 3.33
N MET A 26 -6.01 21.42 3.60
CA MET A 26 -7.13 21.55 4.56
C MET A 26 -6.69 21.50 6.02
N HIS A 27 -5.42 21.22 6.32
CA HIS A 27 -4.90 20.96 7.67
C HIS A 27 -5.74 19.92 8.45
N LYS A 28 -6.30 18.93 7.75
CA LYS A 28 -7.19 17.94 8.33
C LYS A 28 -6.93 16.55 7.76
N PRO A 29 -6.07 15.74 8.41
CA PRO A 29 -5.85 14.35 8.02
C PRO A 29 -7.16 13.56 7.97
N GLY A 30 -7.36 12.80 6.90
CA GLY A 30 -8.55 12.00 6.68
C GLY A 30 -9.80 12.79 6.27
N ALA A 31 -9.66 14.07 5.88
CA ALA A 31 -10.80 14.92 5.53
C ALA A 31 -11.71 14.29 4.45
N CYS A 32 -11.12 13.69 3.42
CA CYS A 32 -11.87 13.00 2.37
C CYS A 32 -12.33 11.60 2.83
N SER A 33 -11.45 10.86 3.48
CA SER A 33 -11.70 9.48 3.93
C SER A 33 -12.80 9.36 5.00
N HIS A 34 -13.01 10.41 5.79
CA HIS A 34 -14.05 10.47 6.83
C HIS A 34 -15.31 11.22 6.41
N ASN A 35 -15.40 11.64 5.16
CA ASN A 35 -16.55 12.37 4.63
C ASN A 35 -17.34 11.48 3.68
N GLU A 36 -18.56 11.13 4.06
CA GLU A 36 -19.47 10.27 3.28
C GLU A 36 -19.79 10.81 1.88
N MET A 37 -19.70 12.13 1.66
CA MET A 37 -19.86 12.70 0.31
C MET A 37 -18.80 12.21 -0.68
N TRP A 38 -17.63 11.77 -0.19
CA TRP A 38 -16.57 11.21 -1.02
C TRP A 38 -16.68 9.70 -1.23
N GLN A 39 -17.51 9.01 -0.46
CA GLN A 39 -17.65 7.55 -0.52
C GLN A 39 -17.96 7.02 -1.93
N PRO A 40 -18.89 7.62 -2.73
CA PRO A 40 -19.13 7.15 -4.09
C PRO A 40 -17.90 7.26 -5.00
N ARG A 41 -17.03 8.27 -4.77
CA ARG A 41 -15.80 8.45 -5.55
C ARG A 41 -14.72 7.45 -5.19
N TYR A 42 -14.59 7.13 -3.91
CA TYR A 42 -13.70 6.05 -3.44
C TYR A 42 -14.13 4.72 -4.04
N TRP A 43 -15.41 4.41 -3.94
CA TRP A 43 -15.95 3.17 -4.49
C TRP A 43 -15.83 3.08 -6.02
N ASP A 44 -16.09 4.15 -6.75
CA ASP A 44 -15.94 4.17 -8.21
C ASP A 44 -14.50 3.78 -8.64
N ARG A 45 -13.48 4.28 -7.95
CA ARG A 45 -12.09 3.94 -8.24
C ARG A 45 -11.77 2.46 -7.96
N VAL A 46 -12.17 1.99 -6.79
CA VAL A 46 -11.96 0.58 -6.41
C VAL A 46 -12.73 -0.35 -7.34
N LEU A 47 -13.98 -0.01 -7.66
CA LEU A 47 -14.81 -0.83 -8.56
C LEU A 47 -14.23 -0.87 -9.99
N ARG A 48 -13.77 0.26 -10.51
CA ARG A 48 -13.16 0.30 -11.85
C ARG A 48 -11.87 -0.50 -11.93
N MET A 49 -11.00 -0.41 -10.94
CA MET A 49 -9.82 -1.26 -10.83
C MET A 49 -10.25 -2.73 -10.87
N PHE A 50 -11.14 -3.13 -9.96
CA PHE A 50 -11.61 -4.52 -9.87
C PHE A 50 -12.24 -5.01 -11.18
N GLU A 51 -13.18 -4.27 -11.77
CA GLU A 51 -13.88 -4.69 -12.98
C GLU A 51 -12.95 -4.78 -14.20
N ARG A 52 -11.94 -3.92 -14.28
CA ARG A 52 -10.94 -3.96 -15.34
C ARG A 52 -10.02 -5.17 -15.19
N ASP A 53 -9.61 -5.50 -13.97
CA ASP A 53 -8.45 -6.35 -13.73
C ASP A 53 -8.75 -7.70 -13.06
N LYS A 54 -9.98 -7.95 -12.62
CA LYS A 54 -10.40 -9.16 -11.88
C LYS A 54 -10.10 -10.50 -12.55
N ASN A 55 -9.83 -10.51 -13.85
CA ASN A 55 -9.53 -11.73 -14.61
C ASN A 55 -8.01 -11.98 -14.80
N HIS A 56 -7.15 -11.13 -14.22
CA HIS A 56 -5.71 -11.33 -14.28
C HIS A 56 -5.23 -12.27 -13.17
N PRO A 57 -4.70 -13.46 -13.50
CA PRO A 57 -4.26 -14.42 -12.49
C PRO A 57 -3.02 -13.97 -11.69
N SER A 58 -2.29 -12.99 -12.18
CA SER A 58 -1.14 -12.40 -11.50
C SER A 58 -1.53 -11.58 -10.25
N ILE A 59 -2.78 -11.13 -10.15
CA ILE A 59 -3.22 -10.33 -9.00
C ILE A 59 -3.38 -11.21 -7.78
N THR A 60 -2.54 -10.98 -6.79
CA THR A 60 -2.51 -11.72 -5.52
C THR A 60 -3.06 -10.93 -4.34
N MET A 61 -3.19 -9.61 -4.48
CA MET A 61 -3.74 -8.72 -3.47
C MET A 61 -4.32 -7.46 -4.11
N TRP A 62 -5.40 -6.93 -3.53
CA TRP A 62 -5.96 -5.63 -3.86
C TRP A 62 -5.52 -4.58 -2.83
N SER A 63 -5.18 -3.38 -3.29
CA SER A 63 -4.90 -2.23 -2.43
C SER A 63 -5.98 -1.16 -2.56
N LEU A 64 -6.41 -0.62 -1.43
CA LEU A 64 -7.45 0.42 -1.37
C LEU A 64 -6.88 1.84 -1.50
N GLY A 65 -5.65 1.97 -1.95
CA GLY A 65 -5.01 3.26 -2.21
C GLY A 65 -3.95 3.65 -1.18
N ASN A 66 -3.45 4.86 -1.35
CA ASN A 66 -2.30 5.41 -0.66
C ASN A 66 -2.65 6.69 0.11
N GLU A 67 -1.91 7.01 1.16
CA GLU A 67 -1.85 8.27 1.91
C GLU A 67 -3.17 9.06 2.03
N ALA A 68 -4.27 8.37 2.32
CA ALA A 68 -5.58 8.98 2.51
C ALA A 68 -6.00 9.09 3.99
N HIS A 69 -5.12 8.79 4.93
CA HIS A 69 -5.17 9.02 6.39
C HIS A 69 -6.49 8.71 7.11
N GLY A 70 -7.35 7.93 6.53
CA GLY A 70 -8.67 7.65 7.10
C GLY A 70 -9.05 6.18 7.03
N TYR A 71 -10.32 5.94 7.27
CA TYR A 71 -10.82 4.56 7.26
C TYR A 71 -12.31 4.41 6.89
N LEU A 72 -13.14 5.43 7.03
CA LEU A 72 -14.58 5.28 6.82
C LEU A 72 -14.94 4.83 5.41
N ASN A 73 -14.41 5.53 4.42
CA ASN A 73 -14.63 5.20 3.01
C ASN A 73 -13.85 3.96 2.59
N GLN A 74 -12.67 3.72 3.16
CA GLN A 74 -11.90 2.50 2.94
C GLN A 74 -12.61 1.27 3.52
N ASP A 75 -13.20 1.37 4.73
CA ASP A 75 -14.01 0.28 5.31
C ASP A 75 -15.19 -0.08 4.42
N PHE A 76 -15.87 0.92 3.86
CA PHE A 76 -16.93 0.69 2.89
C PHE A 76 -16.40 -0.04 1.65
N CYS A 77 -15.32 0.45 1.06
CA CYS A 77 -14.70 -0.15 -0.12
C CYS A 77 -14.23 -1.59 0.17
N TYR A 78 -13.62 -1.84 1.33
CA TYR A 78 -13.23 -3.18 1.74
C TYR A 78 -14.43 -4.13 1.77
N ASN A 79 -15.52 -3.73 2.44
CA ASN A 79 -16.71 -4.56 2.57
C ASN A 79 -17.36 -4.86 1.22
N GLU A 80 -17.43 -3.86 0.33
CA GLU A 80 -18.01 -4.03 -0.99
C GLU A 80 -17.14 -4.88 -1.92
N LEU A 81 -15.82 -4.70 -1.88
CA LEU A 81 -14.88 -5.49 -2.67
C LEU A 81 -14.83 -6.94 -2.18
N LYS A 82 -14.88 -7.15 -0.86
CA LYS A 82 -14.85 -8.48 -0.24
C LYS A 82 -16.07 -9.35 -0.58
N ARG A 83 -17.21 -8.74 -0.94
CA ARG A 83 -18.39 -9.45 -1.46
C ARG A 83 -18.20 -9.95 -2.91
N ARG A 84 -17.17 -9.47 -3.61
CA ARG A 84 -16.92 -9.73 -5.04
C ARG A 84 -15.65 -10.53 -5.29
N SER A 85 -14.74 -10.57 -4.33
CA SER A 85 -13.42 -11.17 -4.49
C SER A 85 -12.95 -11.85 -3.21
N ASP A 86 -12.41 -13.05 -3.35
CA ASP A 86 -11.72 -13.78 -2.27
C ASP A 86 -10.25 -13.39 -2.12
N ILE A 87 -9.70 -12.67 -3.10
CA ILE A 87 -8.32 -12.17 -3.08
C ILE A 87 -8.15 -11.25 -1.87
N PRO A 88 -7.03 -11.37 -1.13
CA PRO A 88 -6.74 -10.51 0.01
C PRO A 88 -6.76 -9.03 -0.32
N ILE A 89 -7.19 -8.22 0.64
CA ILE A 89 -7.29 -6.77 0.50
C ILE A 89 -6.47 -6.12 1.61
N HIS A 90 -5.65 -5.15 1.24
CA HIS A 90 -4.96 -4.29 2.20
C HIS A 90 -5.24 -2.80 1.96
N TYR A 91 -4.83 -1.99 2.91
CA TYR A 91 -4.74 -0.54 2.84
C TYR A 91 -3.56 -0.08 3.69
N GLU A 92 -2.70 0.78 3.14
CA GLU A 92 -1.45 1.20 3.79
C GLU A 92 -1.65 1.81 5.18
N GLY A 93 -2.68 2.61 5.33
CA GLY A 93 -2.99 3.31 6.58
C GLY A 93 -3.61 2.46 7.68
N VAL A 94 -3.85 1.18 7.48
CA VAL A 94 -4.59 0.34 8.43
C VAL A 94 -3.98 0.28 9.82
N CYS A 95 -2.66 0.23 9.91
CA CYS A 95 -1.94 0.24 11.19
C CYS A 95 -2.14 1.53 11.98
N ARG A 96 -2.28 2.65 11.28
CA ARG A 96 -2.48 3.98 11.89
C ARG A 96 -3.85 4.14 12.52
N THR A 97 -4.85 3.43 12.00
CA THR A 97 -6.23 3.53 12.50
C THR A 97 -6.44 2.88 13.87
N LYS A 98 -5.58 1.96 14.28
CA LYS A 98 -5.66 1.16 15.52
C LYS A 98 -6.99 0.40 15.69
N ARG A 99 -7.77 0.23 14.64
CA ARG A 99 -9.08 -0.41 14.65
C ARG A 99 -8.95 -1.91 14.40
N TRP A 100 -8.90 -2.33 13.16
CA TRP A 100 -8.70 -3.72 12.73
C TRP A 100 -7.94 -3.73 11.41
N ALA A 101 -7.18 -4.76 11.18
CA ALA A 101 -6.60 -4.97 9.87
C ALA A 101 -7.66 -5.58 8.95
N TYR A 102 -7.62 -5.22 7.70
CA TYR A 102 -8.35 -5.92 6.66
C TYR A 102 -7.85 -7.38 6.58
N ASP A 103 -7.43 -7.87 5.43
CA ASP A 103 -6.86 -9.21 5.36
C ASP A 103 -5.37 -9.23 5.74
N VAL A 104 -4.69 -8.10 5.57
CA VAL A 104 -3.25 -7.93 5.77
C VAL A 104 -2.96 -6.68 6.58
N VAL A 105 -1.99 -6.75 7.48
CA VAL A 105 -1.48 -5.58 8.22
C VAL A 105 -0.40 -4.91 7.38
N SER A 106 -0.73 -3.78 6.77
CA SER A 106 0.20 -3.00 5.94
C SER A 106 0.82 -1.84 6.70
N GLN A 107 2.07 -1.54 6.39
CA GLN A 107 2.77 -0.37 6.92
C GLN A 107 3.83 0.13 5.95
N MET A 108 3.91 1.47 5.80
CA MET A 108 4.99 2.14 5.10
C MET A 108 6.18 2.37 6.02
N TYR A 109 7.37 2.20 5.50
CA TYR A 109 8.66 2.54 6.12
C TYR A 109 8.80 2.12 7.59
N PRO A 110 8.51 0.88 7.96
CA PRO A 110 8.72 0.43 9.32
C PRO A 110 10.21 0.38 9.65
N TRP A 111 10.58 0.83 10.85
CA TRP A 111 11.96 0.71 11.31
C TRP A 111 12.38 -0.76 11.45
N HIS A 112 13.64 -1.09 11.18
CA HIS A 112 14.19 -2.44 11.39
C HIS A 112 13.85 -3.04 12.74
N SER A 113 13.92 -2.21 13.80
CA SER A 113 13.57 -2.65 15.15
C SER A 113 12.12 -3.11 15.29
N LEU A 114 11.20 -2.53 14.53
CA LEU A 114 9.80 -2.95 14.48
C LEU A 114 9.64 -4.24 13.68
N VAL A 115 10.23 -4.31 12.49
CA VAL A 115 10.15 -5.49 11.61
C VAL A 115 10.71 -6.72 12.36
N ARG A 116 11.85 -6.56 13.04
CA ARG A 116 12.42 -7.60 13.90
C ARG A 116 11.49 -8.05 15.03
N LYS A 117 10.74 -7.13 15.64
CA LYS A 117 9.73 -7.48 16.66
C LYS A 117 8.56 -8.21 16.04
N VAL A 118 8.07 -7.76 14.89
CA VAL A 118 6.98 -8.40 14.15
C VAL A 118 7.36 -9.82 13.77
N ALA A 119 8.55 -10.03 13.21
CA ALA A 119 9.09 -11.35 12.90
C ALA A 119 9.07 -12.31 14.09
N LYS A 120 9.21 -11.78 15.32
CA LYS A 120 9.12 -12.53 16.59
C LYS A 120 7.72 -12.59 17.21
N GLY A 121 6.69 -12.22 16.47
CA GLY A 121 5.30 -12.20 16.95
C GLY A 121 5.01 -11.10 17.98
N SER A 122 5.71 -9.96 17.93
CA SER A 122 5.51 -8.83 18.84
C SER A 122 5.57 -7.48 18.08
N GLY A 123 5.47 -6.36 18.76
CA GLY A 123 5.63 -5.03 18.14
C GLY A 123 4.35 -4.40 17.60
N LEU A 124 3.31 -5.18 17.34
CA LEU A 124 1.99 -4.71 16.92
C LEU A 124 0.98 -4.83 18.06
N THR A 125 -0.23 -4.30 17.87
CA THR A 125 -1.33 -4.57 18.80
C THR A 125 -1.81 -6.02 18.65
N LYS A 126 -2.24 -6.65 19.74
CA LYS A 126 -2.65 -8.07 19.75
C LYS A 126 -3.65 -8.45 18.64
N LYS A 127 -4.55 -7.55 18.29
CA LYS A 127 -5.55 -7.79 17.23
C LYS A 127 -4.96 -7.97 15.83
N PHE A 128 -3.71 -7.56 15.61
CA PHE A 128 -3.02 -7.71 14.33
C PHE A 128 -2.18 -8.99 14.23
N TYR A 129 -1.88 -9.66 15.33
CA TYR A 129 -1.02 -10.85 15.30
C TYR A 129 -1.59 -12.06 14.57
N THR A 130 -2.88 -12.07 14.30
CA THR A 130 -3.54 -13.12 13.53
C THR A 130 -3.54 -12.87 12.02
N LYS A 131 -2.93 -11.78 11.60
CA LYS A 131 -2.88 -11.35 10.20
C LYS A 131 -1.43 -11.32 9.72
N PRO A 132 -1.17 -11.65 8.46
CA PRO A 132 0.15 -11.49 7.87
C PRO A 132 0.54 -10.01 7.82
N TYR A 133 1.83 -9.76 7.92
CA TYR A 133 2.40 -8.41 7.86
C TYR A 133 3.03 -8.14 6.51
N PHE A 134 2.83 -6.93 5.99
CA PHE A 134 3.32 -6.49 4.70
C PHE A 134 3.89 -5.08 4.78
N MET A 135 5.09 -4.88 4.25
CA MET A 135 5.71 -3.57 4.13
C MET A 135 5.32 -2.99 2.77
N CYS A 136 4.19 -2.27 2.70
CA CYS A 136 3.69 -1.76 1.43
C CYS A 136 4.67 -0.79 0.76
N GLU A 137 5.50 -0.12 1.56
CA GLU A 137 6.68 0.62 1.08
C GLU A 137 7.83 0.48 2.08
N TYR A 138 9.04 0.25 1.59
CA TYR A 138 10.25 0.25 2.40
C TYR A 138 11.46 0.64 1.55
N ALA A 139 12.59 0.92 2.20
CA ALA A 139 13.87 1.24 1.56
C ALA A 139 13.78 2.41 0.57
N HIS A 140 13.03 3.47 0.91
CA HIS A 140 12.92 4.67 0.09
C HIS A 140 14.31 5.26 -0.19
N ALA A 141 14.65 5.34 -1.47
CA ALA A 141 15.92 5.87 -1.93
C ALA A 141 15.75 7.25 -2.57
N MET A 142 15.97 8.29 -1.77
CA MET A 142 16.05 9.66 -2.25
C MET A 142 17.41 10.22 -1.85
N GLY A 143 18.20 10.67 -2.82
CA GLY A 143 19.59 11.10 -2.59
C GLY A 143 20.51 9.93 -2.24
N LEU A 144 21.08 9.94 -1.05
CA LEU A 144 22.00 8.89 -0.56
C LEU A 144 21.29 7.69 0.09
N GLY A 145 20.01 7.52 -0.18
CA GLY A 145 19.14 6.61 0.52
C GLY A 145 19.39 5.12 0.34
N ALA A 146 18.50 4.34 0.93
CA ALA A 146 18.31 2.89 0.90
C ALA A 146 19.50 2.04 1.33
N GLY A 147 20.02 2.28 2.54
CA GLY A 147 20.85 1.30 3.24
C GLY A 147 20.04 0.17 3.86
N GLU A 148 20.75 -0.84 4.38
CA GLU A 148 20.20 -1.90 5.24
C GLU A 148 19.13 -2.80 4.60
N LEU A 149 19.07 -2.87 3.27
CA LEU A 149 18.12 -3.68 2.53
C LEU A 149 18.23 -5.18 2.89
N GLU A 150 19.46 -5.65 3.09
CA GLU A 150 19.76 -7.04 3.44
C GLU A 150 19.04 -7.48 4.74
N GLU A 151 18.96 -6.61 5.74
CA GLU A 151 18.27 -6.92 6.98
C GLU A 151 16.76 -7.08 6.82
N TYR A 152 16.12 -6.26 5.98
CA TYR A 152 14.69 -6.43 5.65
C TYR A 152 14.46 -7.76 4.93
N VAL A 153 15.28 -8.06 3.92
CA VAL A 153 15.19 -9.32 3.16
C VAL A 153 15.35 -10.52 4.08
N LYS A 154 16.29 -10.48 5.02
CA LYS A 154 16.47 -11.52 6.03
C LYS A 154 15.18 -11.80 6.82
N TYR A 155 14.52 -10.74 7.35
CA TYR A 155 13.28 -10.92 8.09
C TYR A 155 12.14 -11.46 7.21
N ILE A 156 12.07 -11.03 5.94
CA ILE A 156 11.09 -11.54 4.98
C ILE A 156 11.26 -13.05 4.77
N LEU A 157 12.50 -13.50 4.62
CA LEU A 157 12.81 -14.91 4.34
C LEU A 157 12.72 -15.81 5.56
N GLU A 158 12.97 -15.29 6.76
CA GLU A 158 13.05 -16.08 8.00
C GLU A 158 11.74 -16.13 8.80
N ALA A 159 10.79 -15.23 8.55
CA ALA A 159 9.59 -15.08 9.37
C ALA A 159 8.32 -15.54 8.64
N ASP A 160 7.60 -16.49 9.22
CA ASP A 160 6.35 -17.04 8.65
C ASP A 160 5.19 -16.04 8.60
N ASN A 161 5.27 -14.94 9.33
CA ASN A 161 4.21 -13.95 9.46
C ASN A 161 4.45 -12.66 8.64
N ILE A 162 5.55 -12.58 7.88
CA ILE A 162 5.86 -11.45 7.00
C ILE A 162 5.70 -11.90 5.55
N LEU A 163 4.76 -11.30 4.82
CA LEU A 163 4.53 -11.61 3.41
C LEU A 163 5.64 -11.10 2.49
N GLY A 164 6.27 -9.98 2.87
CA GLY A 164 7.24 -9.30 2.05
C GLY A 164 7.06 -7.80 2.07
N GLY A 165 7.45 -7.14 1.00
CA GLY A 165 7.29 -5.70 0.85
C GLY A 165 7.64 -5.22 -0.54
N CYS A 166 7.24 -3.97 -0.83
CA CYS A 166 7.57 -3.26 -2.05
C CYS A 166 8.61 -2.18 -1.78
N ILE A 167 9.73 -2.24 -2.47
CA ILE A 167 10.73 -1.18 -2.42
C ILE A 167 10.15 0.07 -3.08
N TRP A 168 10.19 1.21 -2.39
CA TRP A 168 9.89 2.47 -3.02
C TRP A 168 11.19 3.15 -3.47
N GLU A 169 11.55 3.14 -4.76
CA GLU A 169 10.72 2.52 -5.77
C GLU A 169 11.57 1.80 -6.85
N PHE A 170 10.91 1.05 -7.72
CA PHE A 170 11.57 0.22 -8.73
C PHE A 170 12.37 1.03 -9.76
N ALA A 171 11.87 2.21 -10.14
CA ALA A 171 12.51 3.09 -11.12
C ALA A 171 12.30 4.55 -10.76
N ASP A 172 13.34 5.37 -10.92
CA ASP A 172 13.26 6.80 -10.69
C ASP A 172 12.23 7.45 -11.63
N HIS A 173 11.40 8.32 -11.09
CA HIS A 173 10.53 9.17 -11.86
C HIS A 173 11.32 10.38 -12.36
N ALA A 174 11.45 10.52 -13.66
CA ALA A 174 12.10 11.67 -14.25
C ALA A 174 11.29 12.22 -15.42
N VAL A 175 11.03 13.52 -15.39
CA VAL A 175 10.37 14.24 -16.49
C VAL A 175 11.42 14.92 -17.34
N TYR A 176 11.45 14.60 -18.64
CA TYR A 176 12.34 15.23 -19.60
C TYR A 176 11.82 16.59 -20.03
N HIS A 177 12.70 17.59 -19.99
CA HIS A 177 12.42 18.95 -20.42
C HIS A 177 13.40 19.36 -21.53
N GLU A 178 12.92 19.45 -22.76
CA GLU A 178 13.75 19.81 -23.93
C GLU A 178 14.42 21.17 -23.78
N ASN A 179 13.70 22.16 -23.27
CA ASN A 179 14.11 23.56 -23.15
C ASN A 179 14.25 24.04 -21.69
N GLY A 180 14.32 23.13 -20.72
CA GLY A 180 14.46 23.48 -19.30
C GLY A 180 15.89 23.77 -18.89
N ALA A 181 16.09 24.45 -17.75
CA ALA A 181 17.38 24.66 -17.12
C ALA A 181 18.08 23.33 -16.76
N TYR A 182 17.29 22.30 -16.47
CA TYR A 182 17.72 20.92 -16.28
C TYR A 182 17.00 20.04 -17.30
N LYS A 183 17.72 19.09 -17.90
CA LYS A 183 17.13 18.14 -18.86
C LYS A 183 16.14 17.19 -18.23
N TYR A 184 16.32 16.86 -16.96
CA TYR A 184 15.45 15.99 -16.19
C TYR A 184 15.13 16.65 -14.86
N THR A 185 13.91 16.53 -14.45
CA THR A 185 13.46 16.89 -13.11
C THR A 185 12.72 15.70 -12.49
N TYR A 186 12.79 15.60 -11.18
CA TYR A 186 11.98 14.62 -10.44
C TYR A 186 10.49 14.96 -10.63
N GLY A 187 9.66 13.97 -10.92
CA GLY A 187 8.22 14.11 -11.16
C GLY A 187 7.37 13.62 -10.00
#